data_f584576e7b46c31bc276de6c088a8fca
#
_entry.id   f584576e7b46c31bc276de6c088a8fca
#
_cell.length_a   1.000
_cell.length_b   1.000
_cell.length_c   1.000
_cell.angle_alpha   90.00
_cell.angle_beta   90.00
_cell.angle_gamma   90.00
#
_symmetry.space_group_name_H-M   'P 1'
#
loop_
_entity.id
_entity.type
_entity.pdbx_description
1 polymer ?
#
loop_
_entity_poly.entity_id
_entity_poly.type
_entity_poly.pdbx_seq_one_letter_code
_entity_poly.pdbx_strand_id
1 'polypeptide(L)'
;MSQIERGHLGTVSLDTVERVAAVLEIQVHVVARWRGGDLGRLVNARHSGLHEVVARLLSSVGGWTIAPEVSFSVWGERGVIDILAWHEASRTLLVIELKTELVDLQETVGTLDRKRRLAPKVAAERGWRPAAVAVWLIVAGGSANRQRVHAHRTMLRAAFPTDGRVMRGWLRSPVGAPAALSLLHNVGGANATQDLAARKRVRVGRRVAIHARSAVPAAANPPDSEVASA
;
A
#
# COMPACT_ATOMS: atom_id res chain seq x y z
N MET A 1 -11.75 -33.72 -24.52
CA MET A 1 -12.09 -32.80 -23.41
C MET A 1 -11.11 -33.01 -22.26
N SER A 2 -10.42 -31.93 -21.84
CA SER A 2 -9.45 -31.94 -20.76
C SER A 2 -10.12 -32.11 -19.39
N GLN A 3 -9.40 -32.60 -18.38
CA GLN A 3 -9.89 -32.66 -17.00
C GLN A 3 -10.26 -31.27 -16.45
N ILE A 4 -9.54 -30.23 -16.91
CA ILE A 4 -9.80 -28.84 -16.53
C ILE A 4 -11.16 -28.38 -17.06
N GLU A 5 -11.49 -28.68 -18.33
CA GLU A 5 -12.79 -28.35 -18.93
C GLU A 5 -13.98 -29.03 -18.25
N ARG A 6 -13.75 -30.16 -17.61
CA ARG A 6 -14.75 -30.91 -16.83
C ARG A 6 -14.81 -30.49 -15.36
N GLY A 7 -14.02 -29.50 -14.93
CA GLY A 7 -14.00 -29.00 -13.55
C GLY A 7 -13.27 -29.92 -12.55
N HIS A 8 -12.56 -30.96 -12.99
CA HIS A 8 -11.81 -31.87 -12.12
C HIS A 8 -10.41 -31.31 -11.84
N LEU A 9 -10.34 -30.32 -10.95
CA LEU A 9 -9.07 -29.63 -10.60
C LEU A 9 -8.24 -30.36 -9.53
N GLY A 10 -8.81 -31.35 -8.82
CA GLY A 10 -8.17 -32.00 -7.66
C GLY A 10 -6.87 -32.76 -7.97
N THR A 11 -6.61 -33.09 -9.25
CA THR A 11 -5.41 -33.81 -9.69
C THR A 11 -4.51 -32.97 -10.59
N VAL A 12 -4.85 -31.71 -10.80
CA VAL A 12 -4.11 -30.79 -11.69
C VAL A 12 -3.12 -29.98 -10.87
N SER A 13 -1.84 -29.96 -11.27
CA SER A 13 -0.84 -29.13 -10.61
C SER A 13 -1.09 -27.64 -10.87
N LEU A 14 -0.69 -26.77 -9.90
CA LEU A 14 -0.77 -25.33 -10.05
C LEU A 14 -0.03 -24.84 -11.31
N ASP A 15 1.14 -25.40 -11.59
CA ASP A 15 1.93 -25.10 -12.80
C ASP A 15 1.13 -25.39 -14.09
N THR A 16 0.33 -26.43 -14.11
CA THR A 16 -0.54 -26.73 -15.26
C THR A 16 -1.68 -25.70 -15.38
N VAL A 17 -2.26 -25.28 -14.27
CA VAL A 17 -3.31 -24.25 -14.25
C VAL A 17 -2.75 -22.91 -14.73
N GLU A 18 -1.56 -22.52 -14.25
CA GLU A 18 -0.89 -21.28 -14.67
C GLU A 18 -0.55 -21.28 -16.16
N ARG A 19 -0.04 -22.41 -16.70
CA ARG A 19 0.25 -22.53 -18.14
C ARG A 19 -1.00 -22.42 -19.01
N VAL A 20 -2.08 -23.06 -18.62
CA VAL A 20 -3.36 -22.96 -19.37
C VAL A 20 -3.93 -21.54 -19.29
N ALA A 21 -3.86 -20.92 -18.11
CA ALA A 21 -4.30 -19.55 -17.90
C ALA A 21 -3.48 -18.57 -18.73
N ALA A 22 -2.16 -18.75 -18.82
CA ALA A 22 -1.28 -17.92 -19.63
C ALA A 22 -1.63 -17.95 -21.12
N VAL A 23 -2.01 -19.12 -21.65
CA VAL A 23 -2.46 -19.25 -23.06
C VAL A 23 -3.78 -18.52 -23.30
N LEU A 24 -4.63 -18.42 -22.27
CA LEU A 24 -5.93 -17.73 -22.33
C LEU A 24 -5.85 -16.26 -21.88
N GLU A 25 -4.63 -15.73 -21.62
CA GLU A 25 -4.40 -14.40 -21.08
C GLU A 25 -5.12 -14.14 -19.74
N ILE A 26 -5.41 -15.21 -18.99
CA ILE A 26 -6.06 -15.16 -17.67
C ILE A 26 -4.99 -15.11 -16.59
N GLN A 27 -5.10 -14.17 -15.67
CA GLN A 27 -4.28 -14.15 -14.43
C GLN A 27 -4.93 -15.03 -13.36
N VAL A 28 -4.20 -16.06 -12.91
CA VAL A 28 -4.64 -16.93 -11.83
C VAL A 28 -4.04 -16.46 -10.52
N HIS A 29 -4.89 -16.21 -9.53
CA HIS A 29 -4.47 -15.91 -8.16
C HIS A 29 -4.87 -17.07 -7.25
N VAL A 30 -3.88 -17.77 -6.67
CA VAL A 30 -4.12 -18.82 -5.70
C VAL A 30 -4.18 -18.20 -4.30
N VAL A 31 -5.34 -18.28 -3.66
CA VAL A 31 -5.54 -17.78 -2.30
C VAL A 31 -5.77 -18.97 -1.36
N ALA A 32 -4.81 -19.24 -0.47
CA ALA A 32 -4.98 -20.21 0.58
C ALA A 32 -5.73 -19.58 1.77
N ARG A 33 -6.90 -20.11 2.12
CA ARG A 33 -7.63 -19.75 3.33
C ARG A 33 -7.47 -20.87 4.35
N TRP A 34 -6.79 -20.57 5.45
CA TRP A 34 -6.54 -21.53 6.53
C TRP A 34 -7.44 -21.23 7.74
N ARG A 35 -8.11 -22.25 8.26
CA ARG A 35 -9.05 -22.12 9.40
C ARG A 35 -8.43 -22.48 10.75
N GLY A 36 -7.13 -22.73 10.84
CA GLY A 36 -6.52 -23.21 12.09
C GLY A 36 -5.09 -22.72 12.33
N GLY A 37 -4.77 -22.48 13.57
CA GLY A 37 -3.44 -22.40 14.13
C GLY A 37 -2.69 -21.08 13.95
N ASP A 38 -1.37 -21.20 13.82
CA ASP A 38 -0.43 -20.08 13.96
C ASP A 38 -0.48 -19.07 12.82
N LEU A 39 -0.80 -19.49 11.57
CA LEU A 39 -0.90 -18.60 10.44
C LEU A 39 -2.08 -17.61 10.59
N GLY A 40 -3.23 -18.11 11.05
CA GLY A 40 -4.40 -17.26 11.35
C GLY A 40 -4.08 -16.25 12.45
N ARG A 41 -3.35 -16.66 13.50
CA ARG A 41 -2.88 -15.77 14.56
C ARG A 41 -1.93 -14.69 14.05
N LEU A 42 -0.98 -15.04 13.19
CA LEU A 42 -0.05 -14.10 12.58
C LEU A 42 -0.74 -13.09 11.67
N VAL A 43 -1.69 -13.52 10.85
CA VAL A 43 -2.50 -12.62 10.00
C VAL A 43 -3.34 -11.69 10.85
N ASN A 44 -4.02 -12.22 11.89
CA ASN A 44 -4.81 -11.43 12.82
C ASN A 44 -3.93 -10.46 13.63
N ALA A 45 -2.74 -10.87 14.08
CA ALA A 45 -1.80 -10.00 14.79
C ALA A 45 -1.32 -8.84 13.92
N ARG A 46 -1.05 -9.07 12.63
CA ARG A 46 -0.67 -7.99 11.69
C ARG A 46 -1.82 -7.03 11.43
N HIS A 47 -3.04 -7.55 11.28
CA HIS A 47 -4.24 -6.72 11.11
C HIS A 47 -4.50 -5.88 12.37
N SER A 48 -4.46 -6.50 13.56
CA SER A 48 -4.59 -5.80 14.85
C SER A 48 -3.50 -4.74 15.05
N GLY A 49 -2.26 -5.02 14.61
CA GLY A 49 -1.18 -4.05 14.63
C GLY A 49 -1.45 -2.83 13.74
N LEU A 50 -2.06 -3.01 12.56
CA LEU A 50 -2.50 -1.89 11.73
C LEU A 50 -3.57 -1.05 12.42
N HIS A 51 -4.58 -1.69 13.02
CA HIS A 51 -5.63 -1.04 13.79
C HIS A 51 -5.05 -0.16 14.90
N GLU A 52 -4.15 -0.73 15.70
CA GLU A 52 -3.53 -0.02 16.82
C GLU A 52 -2.72 1.21 16.38
N VAL A 53 -1.93 1.08 15.31
CA VAL A 53 -1.15 2.19 14.77
C VAL A 53 -2.04 3.32 14.28
N VAL A 54 -3.12 2.98 13.57
CA VAL A 54 -4.05 3.98 13.03
C VAL A 54 -4.87 4.63 14.15
N ALA A 55 -5.34 3.86 15.12
CA ALA A 55 -6.04 4.39 16.29
C ALA A 55 -5.16 5.37 17.09
N ARG A 56 -3.89 5.00 17.34
CA ARG A 56 -2.91 5.90 18.00
C ARG A 56 -2.67 7.18 17.19
N LEU A 57 -2.56 7.07 15.85
CA LEU A 57 -2.40 8.25 14.99
C LEU A 57 -3.59 9.20 15.12
N LEU A 58 -4.82 8.70 14.98
CA LEU A 58 -6.03 9.53 15.08
C LEU A 58 -6.16 10.16 16.48
N SER A 59 -5.89 9.39 17.55
CA SER A 59 -5.90 9.90 18.93
C SER A 59 -4.83 10.98 19.13
N SER A 60 -3.66 10.86 18.54
CA SER A 60 -2.57 11.85 18.65
C SER A 60 -2.87 13.18 17.94
N VAL A 61 -3.68 13.14 16.89
CA VAL A 61 -4.13 14.33 16.18
C VAL A 61 -5.23 15.06 16.94
N GLY A 62 -6.11 14.29 17.61
CA GLY A 62 -7.29 14.81 18.32
C GLY A 62 -8.45 15.17 17.38
N GLY A 63 -9.61 15.46 17.97
CA GLY A 63 -10.82 15.87 17.25
C GLY A 63 -11.60 14.73 16.54
N TRP A 64 -11.08 13.51 16.56
CA TRP A 64 -11.70 12.34 15.92
C TRP A 64 -12.32 11.40 16.94
N THR A 65 -13.59 11.09 16.77
CA THR A 65 -14.25 9.96 17.43
C THR A 65 -14.06 8.71 16.58
N ILE A 66 -13.54 7.63 17.17
CA ILE A 66 -13.14 6.42 16.45
C ILE A 66 -14.09 5.28 16.80
N ALA A 67 -14.64 4.61 15.79
CA ALA A 67 -15.40 3.38 15.92
C ALA A 67 -14.70 2.27 15.13
N PRO A 68 -14.06 1.29 15.80
CA PRO A 68 -13.44 0.15 15.13
C PRO A 68 -14.50 -0.90 14.75
N GLU A 69 -14.22 -1.68 13.71
CA GLU A 69 -14.96 -2.87 13.27
C GLU A 69 -16.48 -2.66 13.17
N VAL A 70 -16.85 -1.59 12.46
CA VAL A 70 -18.26 -1.21 12.33
C VAL A 70 -18.96 -2.11 11.32
N SER A 71 -19.74 -3.07 11.82
CA SER A 71 -20.59 -3.91 10.99
C SER A 71 -21.78 -3.12 10.46
N PHE A 72 -22.17 -3.39 9.22
CA PHE A 72 -23.36 -2.78 8.62
C PHE A 72 -24.18 -3.79 7.80
N SER A 73 -25.47 -3.52 7.72
CA SER A 73 -26.40 -4.22 6.84
C SER A 73 -27.40 -3.18 6.30
N VAL A 74 -27.13 -2.69 5.09
CA VAL A 74 -27.92 -1.59 4.48
C VAL A 74 -28.37 -2.03 3.10
N TRP A 75 -29.67 -2.04 2.85
CA TRP A 75 -30.29 -2.43 1.58
C TRP A 75 -29.81 -3.78 1.03
N GLY A 76 -29.60 -4.77 1.93
CA GLY A 76 -29.11 -6.10 1.56
C GLY A 76 -27.58 -6.18 1.41
N GLU A 77 -26.88 -5.07 1.35
CA GLU A 77 -25.42 -5.04 1.35
C GLU A 77 -24.88 -5.13 2.79
N ARG A 78 -23.96 -6.07 3.02
CA ARG A 78 -23.37 -6.34 4.34
C ARG A 78 -21.87 -6.20 4.30
N GLY A 79 -21.28 -5.85 5.44
CA GLY A 79 -19.84 -5.78 5.58
C GLY A 79 -19.40 -5.22 6.91
N VAL A 80 -18.09 -5.05 7.04
CA VAL A 80 -17.45 -4.44 8.20
C VAL A 80 -16.55 -3.32 7.71
N ILE A 81 -16.66 -2.14 8.29
CA ILE A 81 -15.70 -1.04 8.10
C ILE A 81 -14.65 -1.21 9.19
N ASP A 82 -13.39 -1.35 8.82
CA ASP A 82 -12.31 -1.62 9.78
C ASP A 82 -12.19 -0.49 10.81
N ILE A 83 -12.19 0.77 10.36
CA ILE A 83 -12.28 1.95 11.24
C ILE A 83 -13.18 2.99 10.58
N LEU A 84 -14.20 3.42 11.31
CA LEU A 84 -15.03 4.57 10.98
C LEU A 84 -14.69 5.69 11.95
N ALA A 85 -14.17 6.81 11.44
CA ALA A 85 -13.80 7.95 12.28
C ALA A 85 -14.63 9.19 11.93
N TRP A 86 -15.06 9.91 12.98
CA TRP A 86 -15.91 11.08 12.88
C TRP A 86 -15.20 12.31 13.44
N HIS A 87 -15.16 13.40 12.67
CA HIS A 87 -14.66 14.69 13.08
C HIS A 87 -15.82 15.68 13.16
N GLU A 88 -16.26 15.97 14.40
CA GLU A 88 -17.45 16.75 14.66
C GLU A 88 -17.36 18.17 14.07
N ALA A 89 -16.27 18.88 14.33
CA ALA A 89 -16.13 20.28 13.95
C ALA A 89 -16.24 20.53 12.44
N SER A 90 -15.72 19.62 11.60
CA SER A 90 -15.82 19.71 10.14
C SER A 90 -16.96 18.88 9.55
N ARG A 91 -17.68 18.12 10.38
CA ARG A 91 -18.70 17.16 9.95
C ARG A 91 -18.17 16.21 8.88
N THR A 92 -16.94 15.74 9.06
CA THR A 92 -16.28 14.83 8.12
C THR A 92 -16.25 13.43 8.68
N LEU A 93 -16.67 12.48 7.84
CA LEU A 93 -16.56 11.06 8.09
C LEU A 93 -15.36 10.51 7.34
N LEU A 94 -14.55 9.69 7.99
CA LEU A 94 -13.41 9.01 7.40
C LEU A 94 -13.61 7.50 7.49
N VAL A 95 -13.67 6.85 6.33
CA VAL A 95 -13.70 5.39 6.19
C VAL A 95 -12.28 4.90 5.96
N ILE A 96 -11.78 4.05 6.85
CA ILE A 96 -10.45 3.47 6.74
C ILE A 96 -10.57 1.98 6.50
N GLU A 97 -9.88 1.50 5.49
CA GLU A 97 -9.72 0.09 5.15
C GLU A 97 -8.27 -0.33 5.41
N LEU A 98 -8.09 -1.44 6.12
CA LEU A 98 -6.79 -1.98 6.49
C LEU A 98 -6.54 -3.29 5.74
N LYS A 99 -5.46 -3.35 4.99
CA LYS A 99 -5.06 -4.56 4.26
C LYS A 99 -3.65 -5.01 4.64
N THR A 100 -3.51 -6.23 5.09
CA THR A 100 -2.19 -6.86 5.29
C THR A 100 -1.57 -7.25 3.95
N GLU A 101 -2.41 -7.62 2.97
CA GLU A 101 -2.01 -7.95 1.61
C GLU A 101 -3.03 -7.42 0.60
N LEU A 102 -2.52 -6.93 -0.54
CA LEU A 102 -3.32 -6.55 -1.69
C LEU A 102 -3.40 -7.73 -2.66
N VAL A 103 -4.37 -8.62 -2.49
CA VAL A 103 -4.53 -9.78 -3.37
C VAL A 103 -5.34 -9.41 -4.61
N ASP A 104 -6.53 -8.88 -4.41
CA ASP A 104 -7.41 -8.40 -5.48
C ASP A 104 -7.62 -6.88 -5.32
N LEU A 105 -7.10 -6.15 -6.28
CA LEU A 105 -7.16 -4.68 -6.28
C LEU A 105 -8.54 -4.17 -6.69
N GLN A 106 -9.19 -4.84 -7.64
CA GLN A 106 -10.53 -4.42 -8.10
C GLN A 106 -11.56 -4.66 -7.00
N GLU A 107 -11.52 -5.83 -6.37
CA GLU A 107 -12.36 -6.12 -5.20
C GLU A 107 -12.09 -5.13 -4.06
N THR A 108 -10.82 -4.80 -3.79
CA THR A 108 -10.46 -3.85 -2.73
C THR A 108 -11.02 -2.46 -3.01
N VAL A 109 -10.86 -1.95 -4.23
CA VAL A 109 -11.38 -0.63 -4.63
C VAL A 109 -12.91 -0.62 -4.61
N GLY A 110 -13.56 -1.64 -5.19
CA GLY A 110 -15.02 -1.74 -5.20
C GLY A 110 -15.63 -1.89 -3.81
N THR A 111 -14.97 -2.66 -2.92
CA THR A 111 -15.40 -2.80 -1.53
C THR A 111 -15.29 -1.48 -0.77
N LEU A 112 -14.19 -0.73 -0.95
CA LEU A 112 -14.01 0.56 -0.29
C LEU A 112 -14.98 1.61 -0.83
N ASP A 113 -15.26 1.63 -2.14
CA ASP A 113 -16.26 2.52 -2.73
C ASP A 113 -17.66 2.22 -2.18
N ARG A 114 -18.05 0.94 -2.07
CA ARG A 114 -19.30 0.52 -1.42
C ARG A 114 -19.35 0.98 0.03
N LYS A 115 -18.29 0.78 0.82
CA LYS A 115 -18.20 1.24 2.22
C LYS A 115 -18.36 2.77 2.30
N ARG A 116 -17.67 3.53 1.41
CA ARG A 116 -17.80 4.97 1.32
C ARG A 116 -19.24 5.44 1.07
N ARG A 117 -19.92 4.81 0.11
CA ARG A 117 -21.30 5.13 -0.27
C ARG A 117 -22.29 4.86 0.86
N LEU A 118 -22.10 3.76 1.61
CA LEU A 118 -22.99 3.36 2.70
C LEU A 118 -22.66 4.02 4.03
N ALA A 119 -21.43 4.50 4.23
CA ALA A 119 -20.96 5.07 5.49
C ALA A 119 -21.84 6.19 6.07
N PRO A 120 -22.45 7.11 5.29
CA PRO A 120 -23.35 8.11 5.86
C PRO A 120 -24.57 7.50 6.57
N LYS A 121 -25.13 6.41 6.04
CA LYS A 121 -26.24 5.70 6.69
C LYS A 121 -25.81 5.02 7.98
N VAL A 122 -24.67 4.34 7.92
CA VAL A 122 -24.07 3.68 9.08
C VAL A 122 -23.71 4.69 10.18
N ALA A 123 -23.22 5.86 9.79
CA ALA A 123 -22.92 6.97 10.71
C ALA A 123 -24.19 7.57 11.34
N ALA A 124 -25.29 7.63 10.59
CA ALA A 124 -26.57 8.16 11.07
C ALA A 124 -27.12 7.40 12.28
N GLU A 125 -26.89 6.08 12.36
CA GLU A 125 -27.26 5.24 13.51
C GLU A 125 -26.52 5.64 14.80
N ARG A 126 -25.38 6.35 14.66
CA ARG A 126 -24.57 6.91 15.74
C ARG A 126 -24.85 8.39 16.02
N GLY A 127 -25.84 8.95 15.37
CA GLY A 127 -26.15 10.38 15.46
C GLY A 127 -25.22 11.27 14.62
N TRP A 128 -24.25 10.69 13.89
CA TRP A 128 -23.33 11.46 13.04
C TRP A 128 -24.01 11.88 11.73
N ARG A 129 -23.82 13.14 11.34
CA ARG A 129 -24.43 13.73 10.15
C ARG A 129 -23.33 14.30 9.24
N PRO A 130 -22.62 13.45 8.47
CA PRO A 130 -21.49 13.89 7.67
C PRO A 130 -21.92 14.83 6.54
N ALA A 131 -21.12 15.89 6.34
CA ALA A 131 -21.16 16.75 5.17
C ALA A 131 -20.18 16.25 4.09
N ALA A 132 -19.12 15.53 4.51
CA ALA A 132 -18.11 14.95 3.61
C ALA A 132 -17.73 13.54 4.07
N VAL A 133 -17.38 12.67 3.10
CA VAL A 133 -16.91 11.31 3.37
C VAL A 133 -15.57 11.09 2.66
N ALA A 134 -14.50 11.05 3.43
CA ALA A 134 -13.16 10.71 2.99
C ALA A 134 -12.91 9.20 3.11
N VAL A 135 -11.97 8.68 2.32
CA VAL A 135 -11.55 7.28 2.40
C VAL A 135 -10.04 7.17 2.50
N TRP A 136 -9.56 6.18 3.24
CA TRP A 136 -8.14 5.90 3.38
C TRP A 136 -7.87 4.40 3.35
N LEU A 137 -7.27 3.93 2.26
CA LEU A 137 -6.74 2.58 2.16
C LEU A 137 -5.34 2.54 2.75
N ILE A 138 -5.16 1.77 3.82
CA ILE A 138 -3.87 1.58 4.48
C ILE A 138 -3.45 0.12 4.29
N VAL A 139 -2.30 -0.06 3.70
CA VAL A 139 -1.75 -1.37 3.37
C VAL A 139 -0.46 -1.60 4.14
N ALA A 140 -0.31 -2.78 4.74
CA ALA A 140 0.94 -3.16 5.40
C ALA A 140 2.11 -3.10 4.41
N GLY A 141 3.20 -2.48 4.82
CA GLY A 141 4.44 -2.41 4.04
C GLY A 141 5.08 -3.79 3.89
N GLY A 142 5.48 -4.11 2.68
CA GLY A 142 6.17 -5.34 2.32
C GLY A 142 6.60 -5.27 0.86
N SER A 143 7.55 -6.10 0.44
CA SER A 143 8.03 -6.11 -0.96
C SER A 143 6.91 -6.42 -1.93
N ALA A 144 6.11 -7.45 -1.66
CA ALA A 144 4.97 -7.87 -2.48
C ALA A 144 3.92 -6.75 -2.65
N ASN A 145 3.50 -6.10 -1.56
CA ASN A 145 2.54 -5.00 -1.64
C ASN A 145 3.12 -3.78 -2.37
N ARG A 146 4.40 -3.45 -2.16
CA ARG A 146 5.07 -2.38 -2.91
C ARG A 146 5.10 -2.66 -4.40
N GLN A 147 5.43 -3.90 -4.79
CA GLN A 147 5.47 -4.32 -6.18
C GLN A 147 4.08 -4.25 -6.82
N ARG A 148 3.04 -4.73 -6.13
CA ARG A 148 1.64 -4.64 -6.61
C ARG A 148 1.17 -3.19 -6.77
N VAL A 149 1.43 -2.33 -5.77
CA VAL A 149 1.12 -0.90 -5.87
C VAL A 149 1.86 -0.23 -7.03
N HIS A 150 3.11 -0.61 -7.28
CA HIS A 150 3.88 -0.09 -8.40
C HIS A 150 3.33 -0.58 -9.75
N ALA A 151 3.05 -1.87 -9.88
CA ALA A 151 2.53 -2.47 -11.10
C ALA A 151 1.16 -1.88 -11.51
N HIS A 152 0.31 -1.57 -10.54
CA HIS A 152 -1.04 -1.03 -10.77
C HIS A 152 -1.15 0.48 -10.46
N ARG A 153 -0.03 1.19 -10.56
CA ARG A 153 0.08 2.60 -10.17
C ARG A 153 -0.96 3.51 -10.81
N THR A 154 -1.23 3.34 -12.10
CA THR A 154 -2.18 4.19 -12.83
C THR A 154 -3.60 4.06 -12.29
N MET A 155 -4.08 2.82 -12.12
CA MET A 155 -5.40 2.54 -11.58
C MET A 155 -5.52 3.03 -10.12
N LEU A 156 -4.51 2.73 -9.28
CA LEU A 156 -4.53 3.13 -7.88
C LEU A 156 -4.46 4.65 -7.70
N ARG A 157 -3.75 5.37 -8.57
CA ARG A 157 -3.72 6.84 -8.56
C ARG A 157 -5.03 7.47 -9.01
N ALA A 158 -5.75 6.82 -9.91
CA ALA A 158 -7.10 7.27 -10.30
C ALA A 158 -8.09 7.09 -9.13
N ALA A 159 -8.04 5.96 -8.42
CA ALA A 159 -8.92 5.68 -7.28
C ALA A 159 -8.51 6.45 -6.00
N PHE A 160 -7.22 6.62 -5.77
CA PHE A 160 -6.63 7.24 -4.57
C PHE A 160 -5.60 8.32 -4.95
N PRO A 161 -6.05 9.49 -5.40
CA PRO A 161 -5.16 10.57 -5.84
C PRO A 161 -4.32 11.16 -4.70
N THR A 162 -4.76 11.02 -3.45
CA THR A 162 -4.08 11.59 -2.28
C THR A 162 -3.08 10.59 -1.71
N ASP A 163 -1.85 11.03 -1.47
CA ASP A 163 -0.87 10.21 -0.77
C ASP A 163 -1.00 10.29 0.76
N GLY A 164 -0.42 9.29 1.46
CA GLY A 164 -0.52 9.21 2.91
C GLY A 164 0.15 10.35 3.68
N ARG A 165 1.05 11.10 3.06
CA ARG A 165 1.68 12.25 3.69
C ARG A 165 0.72 13.45 3.71
N VAL A 166 0.07 13.70 2.60
CA VAL A 166 -1.00 14.71 2.47
C VAL A 166 -2.15 14.36 3.40
N MET A 167 -2.55 13.07 3.42
CA MET A 167 -3.64 12.60 4.27
C MET A 167 -3.39 12.86 5.76
N ARG A 168 -2.16 12.69 6.25
CA ARG A 168 -1.83 13.01 7.64
C ARG A 168 -1.91 14.50 7.98
N GLY A 169 -1.53 15.35 7.05
CA GLY A 169 -1.74 16.81 7.20
C GLY A 169 -3.22 17.15 7.28
N TRP A 170 -4.01 16.53 6.39
CA TRP A 170 -5.45 16.70 6.31
C TRP A 170 -6.18 16.29 7.60
N LEU A 171 -5.73 15.25 8.31
CA LEU A 171 -6.35 14.82 9.59
C LEU A 171 -6.44 15.93 10.63
N ARG A 172 -5.51 16.90 10.62
CA ARG A 172 -5.48 18.01 11.59
C ARG A 172 -6.51 19.11 11.27
N SER A 173 -6.86 19.24 10.01
CA SER A 173 -7.83 20.22 9.54
C SER A 173 -8.57 19.64 8.33
N PRO A 174 -9.57 18.78 8.56
CA PRO A 174 -10.27 18.09 7.50
C PRO A 174 -11.07 19.06 6.63
N VAL A 175 -10.74 19.12 5.34
CA VAL A 175 -11.46 19.89 4.31
C VAL A 175 -11.65 19.00 3.09
N GLY A 176 -12.88 18.95 2.56
CA GLY A 176 -13.21 18.10 1.43
C GLY A 176 -13.27 16.60 1.76
N ALA A 177 -13.20 15.77 0.74
CA ALA A 177 -13.38 14.32 0.83
C ALA A 177 -12.26 13.57 0.09
N PRO A 178 -11.00 13.63 0.57
CA PRO A 178 -9.90 12.95 -0.08
C PRO A 178 -10.10 11.43 -0.13
N ALA A 179 -9.55 10.82 -1.18
CA ALA A 179 -9.34 9.40 -1.27
C ALA A 179 -7.83 9.12 -1.27
N ALA A 180 -7.35 8.38 -0.28
CA ALA A 180 -5.92 8.21 -0.03
C ALA A 180 -5.50 6.74 0.02
N LEU A 181 -4.25 6.47 -0.39
CA LEU A 181 -3.58 5.20 -0.21
C LEU A 181 -2.24 5.40 0.50
N SER A 182 -1.95 4.54 1.48
CA SER A 182 -0.68 4.52 2.20
C SER A 182 -0.14 3.12 2.35
N LEU A 183 1.19 2.98 2.16
CA LEU A 183 1.92 1.80 2.61
C LEU A 183 2.51 2.08 3.98
N LEU A 184 2.11 1.29 4.99
CA LEU A 184 2.56 1.42 6.37
C LEU A 184 3.69 0.41 6.63
N HIS A 185 4.91 0.90 6.84
CA HIS A 185 6.06 0.08 7.19
C HIS A 185 6.09 -0.17 8.72
N ASN A 186 6.66 -1.29 9.15
CA ASN A 186 6.84 -1.66 10.57
C ASN A 186 5.56 -1.78 11.42
N VAL A 187 4.64 -2.63 11.00
CA VAL A 187 3.41 -2.92 11.77
C VAL A 187 3.68 -3.68 13.11
N GLY A 188 4.90 -4.06 13.38
CA GLY A 188 5.27 -4.87 14.55
C GLY A 188 6.28 -4.25 15.54
N GLY A 189 6.63 -2.96 15.43
CA GLY A 189 7.63 -2.33 16.29
C GLY A 189 7.21 -0.96 16.87
N ALA A 190 7.81 -0.57 17.99
CA ALA A 190 7.55 0.69 18.69
C ALA A 190 7.71 1.96 17.83
N ASN A 191 8.28 1.86 16.62
CA ASN A 191 8.54 2.96 15.69
C ASN A 191 7.51 3.10 14.56
N ALA A 192 6.42 2.33 14.57
CA ALA A 192 5.41 2.36 13.49
C ALA A 192 4.76 3.76 13.33
N THR A 193 4.71 4.53 14.40
CA THR A 193 4.19 5.91 14.42
C THR A 193 5.15 6.90 13.74
N GLN A 194 6.46 6.65 13.79
CA GLN A 194 7.47 7.50 13.15
C GLN A 194 7.50 7.32 11.62
N ASP A 195 7.24 6.14 11.11
CA ASP A 195 7.15 5.88 9.65
C ASP A 195 5.97 6.60 9.00
N LEU A 196 4.93 6.87 9.76
CA LEU A 196 3.86 7.79 9.36
C LEU A 196 4.32 9.26 9.46
N ALA A 197 5.32 9.59 10.27
CA ALA A 197 5.69 10.98 10.58
C ALA A 197 6.85 11.58 9.77
N ALA A 198 7.84 10.85 9.31
CA ALA A 198 8.96 11.44 8.56
C ALA A 198 9.79 10.43 7.77
N ARG A 199 9.82 10.52 6.44
CA ARG A 199 11.05 10.26 5.69
C ARG A 199 11.81 11.57 5.54
N LYS A 200 12.77 11.83 6.41
CA LYS A 200 13.83 12.80 6.21
C LYS A 200 14.57 12.36 4.94
N ARG A 201 14.58 13.20 3.90
CA ARG A 201 15.36 12.95 2.69
C ARG A 201 16.82 12.81 3.11
N VAL A 202 17.37 11.61 3.06
CA VAL A 202 18.82 11.42 3.01
C VAL A 202 19.25 11.96 1.64
N ARG A 203 19.86 13.13 1.63
CA ARG A 203 20.61 13.61 0.46
C ARG A 203 21.73 12.62 0.26
N VAL A 204 21.65 11.78 -0.77
CA VAL A 204 22.79 11.04 -1.27
C VAL A 204 23.75 12.09 -1.79
N GLY A 205 24.84 12.31 -1.04
CA GLY A 205 25.93 13.17 -1.46
C GLY A 205 26.49 12.62 -2.76
N ARG A 206 26.52 13.47 -3.78
CA ARG A 206 27.15 13.20 -5.06
C ARG A 206 28.61 12.84 -4.78
N ARG A 207 29.00 11.57 -4.93
CA ARG A 207 30.39 11.15 -4.92
C ARG A 207 31.07 11.89 -6.05
N VAL A 208 31.97 12.81 -5.71
CA VAL A 208 32.92 13.41 -6.62
C VAL A 208 33.89 12.28 -7.05
N ALA A 209 33.84 11.92 -8.32
CA ALA A 209 34.78 11.01 -8.91
C ALA A 209 36.14 11.74 -8.97
N ILE A 210 37.09 11.34 -8.11
CA ILE A 210 38.47 11.75 -8.19
C ILE A 210 39.08 10.98 -9.37
N HIS A 211 39.30 11.66 -10.49
CA HIS A 211 40.10 11.14 -11.60
C HIS A 211 41.56 11.08 -11.14
N ALA A 212 42.05 9.90 -10.83
CA ALA A 212 43.48 9.66 -10.74
C ALA A 212 44.06 9.76 -12.17
N ARG A 213 44.77 10.83 -12.42
CA ARG A 213 45.64 10.93 -13.59
C ARG A 213 46.81 9.97 -13.39
N SER A 214 46.84 8.87 -14.13
CA SER A 214 47.98 8.01 -14.31
C SER A 214 49.01 8.77 -15.12
N ALA A 215 50.14 9.12 -14.50
CA ALA A 215 51.31 9.63 -15.22
C ALA A 215 52.02 8.46 -15.92
N VAL A 216 52.11 8.54 -17.22
CA VAL A 216 52.95 7.69 -18.05
C VAL A 216 54.37 8.29 -18.02
N PRO A 217 55.43 7.52 -17.69
CA PRO A 217 56.81 8.03 -17.79
C PRO A 217 57.23 8.06 -19.25
N ALA A 218 57.85 9.18 -19.65
CA ALA A 218 58.42 9.40 -20.96
C ALA A 218 59.60 8.44 -21.19
N ALA A 219 59.56 7.73 -22.30
CA ALA A 219 60.69 6.94 -22.80
C ALA A 219 61.76 7.86 -23.41
N ALA A 220 63.02 7.64 -22.99
CA ALA A 220 64.18 8.34 -23.48
C ALA A 220 64.45 8.00 -24.94
N ASN A 221 64.75 9.00 -25.74
CA ASN A 221 65.32 8.88 -27.08
C ASN A 221 66.82 8.52 -27.01
N PRO A 222 67.32 7.61 -27.83
CA PRO A 222 68.73 7.41 -28.02
C PRO A 222 69.31 8.48 -28.96
N PRO A 223 70.67 8.71 -28.89
CA PRO A 223 71.30 9.82 -29.58
C PRO A 223 71.57 9.55 -31.08
N ASP A 224 71.56 10.64 -31.83
CA ASP A 224 71.92 10.74 -33.22
C ASP A 224 73.33 10.22 -33.47
N SER A 225 73.49 9.39 -34.48
CA SER A 225 74.77 9.09 -35.10
C SER A 225 74.87 9.86 -36.44
N GLU A 226 75.84 10.81 -36.47
CA GLU A 226 76.41 11.43 -37.65
C GLU A 226 76.83 10.41 -38.67
N VAL A 227 76.49 10.59 -39.91
CA VAL A 227 77.42 10.22 -41.02
C VAL A 227 77.32 11.30 -42.08
N ALA A 228 78.49 11.80 -42.35
CA ALA A 228 78.84 12.78 -43.36
C ALA A 228 78.83 12.20 -44.78
N SER A 229 78.99 13.11 -45.72
CA SER A 229 79.56 13.06 -47.06
C SER A 229 78.60 12.88 -48.24
N ALA A 230 78.71 13.80 -48.99
CA ALA A 230 79.10 14.14 -50.35
C ALA A 230 78.12 15.02 -51.07
#